data_e3faed6d4af583c771b335ce5e11519f
#
_entry.id   e3faed6d4af583c771b335ce5e11519f
#
_cell.length_a   1.000
_cell.length_b   1.000
_cell.length_c   1.000
_cell.angle_alpha   90.00
_cell.angle_beta   90.00
_cell.angle_gamma   90.00
#
_symmetry.space_group_name_H-M   'P 1'
#
loop_
_entity.id
_entity.type
_entity.pdbx_description
1 polymer ?
#
loop_
_entity_poly.entity_id
_entity_poly.type
_entity_poly.pdbx_seq_one_letter_code
_entity_poly.pdbx_strand_id
1 'polypeptide(L)'
;MELLTSASIIIGTFAMSTITAYFICSLNNHPFINPKFTKETQLERINDYIKNVPLLIIQSIGLIYIASNNIIPDWNHTWIESFYYISIYCIFIEANYYVYHRFIHKYYYENVHKKHHTNVNVYPFDTYYLTSIDDLASIISIGLPLFFIKISVMEEIIILYMYITTSYLVHSELYWTYHSIHHKLLNYNFCILFPIFDIIFGTYKV
;
A
#
# COMPACT_ATOMS: atom_id res chain seq x y z
N MET A 1 -13.11 -14.17 13.25
CA MET A 1 -13.93 -13.14 12.57
C MET A 1 -14.64 -13.77 11.39
N GLU A 2 -15.88 -13.41 11.09
CA GLU A 2 -16.61 -13.96 9.96
C GLU A 2 -16.09 -13.39 8.63
N LEU A 3 -16.20 -14.17 7.55
CA LEU A 3 -15.75 -13.77 6.21
C LEU A 3 -16.43 -12.49 5.73
N LEU A 4 -17.71 -12.29 6.03
CA LEU A 4 -18.46 -11.08 5.67
C LEU A 4 -17.89 -9.84 6.36
N THR A 5 -17.49 -9.96 7.62
CA THR A 5 -16.84 -8.86 8.38
C THR A 5 -15.49 -8.51 7.77
N SER A 6 -14.67 -9.52 7.44
CA SER A 6 -13.38 -9.31 6.75
C SER A 6 -13.57 -8.58 5.42
N ALA A 7 -14.56 -9.02 4.63
CA ALA A 7 -14.89 -8.39 3.35
C ALA A 7 -15.33 -6.93 3.53
N SER A 8 -16.20 -6.65 4.52
CA SER A 8 -16.67 -5.29 4.80
C SER A 8 -15.53 -4.36 5.21
N ILE A 9 -14.59 -4.83 6.04
CA ILE A 9 -13.41 -4.07 6.46
C ILE A 9 -12.57 -3.71 5.23
N ILE A 10 -12.19 -4.70 4.42
CA ILE A 10 -11.31 -4.47 3.27
C ILE A 10 -11.98 -3.56 2.23
N ILE A 11 -13.20 -3.89 1.80
CA ILE A 11 -13.90 -3.12 0.76
C ILE A 11 -14.18 -1.70 1.25
N GLY A 12 -14.67 -1.56 2.48
CA GLY A 12 -14.97 -0.26 3.07
C GLY A 12 -13.73 0.62 3.21
N THR A 13 -12.65 0.07 3.75
CA THR A 13 -11.39 0.80 3.94
C THR A 13 -10.76 1.18 2.60
N PHE A 14 -10.75 0.26 1.63
CA PHE A 14 -10.22 0.54 0.29
C PHE A 14 -11.00 1.66 -0.41
N ALA A 15 -12.34 1.61 -0.37
CA ALA A 15 -13.19 2.64 -0.95
C ALA A 15 -12.98 4.00 -0.28
N MET A 16 -12.98 4.04 1.06
CA MET A 16 -12.72 5.25 1.83
C MET A 16 -11.35 5.86 1.50
N SER A 17 -10.30 5.05 1.47
CA SER A 17 -8.94 5.47 1.13
C SER A 17 -8.84 6.06 -0.27
N THR A 18 -9.46 5.40 -1.25
CA THR A 18 -9.49 5.88 -2.65
C THR A 18 -10.20 7.22 -2.76
N ILE A 19 -11.38 7.35 -2.12
CA ILE A 19 -12.16 8.61 -2.10
C ILE A 19 -11.34 9.72 -1.43
N THR A 20 -10.71 9.42 -0.29
CA THR A 20 -9.87 10.40 0.43
C THR A 20 -8.69 10.86 -0.42
N ALA A 21 -7.96 9.94 -1.03
CA ALA A 21 -6.82 10.27 -1.89
C ALA A 21 -7.26 11.12 -3.10
N TYR A 22 -8.37 10.74 -3.75
CA TYR A 22 -8.95 11.51 -4.85
C TYR A 22 -9.34 12.93 -4.42
N PHE A 23 -9.98 13.06 -3.26
CA PHE A 23 -10.39 14.35 -2.71
C PHE A 23 -9.19 15.25 -2.37
N ILE A 24 -8.16 14.69 -1.73
CA ILE A 24 -6.91 15.42 -1.43
C ILE A 24 -6.25 15.91 -2.72
N CYS A 25 -6.14 15.07 -3.74
CA CYS A 25 -5.59 15.46 -5.04
C CYS A 25 -6.43 16.57 -5.69
N SER A 26 -7.75 16.45 -5.65
CA SER A 26 -8.69 17.45 -6.20
C SER A 26 -8.53 18.81 -5.50
N LEU A 27 -8.44 18.85 -4.17
CA LEU A 27 -8.24 20.09 -3.41
C LEU A 27 -6.91 20.78 -3.74
N ASN A 28 -5.91 20.02 -4.14
CA ASN A 28 -4.60 20.54 -4.52
C ASN A 28 -4.44 20.76 -6.05
N ASN A 29 -5.53 20.67 -6.81
CA ASN A 29 -5.50 20.76 -8.28
C ASN A 29 -4.51 19.76 -8.94
N HIS A 30 -4.27 18.63 -8.29
CA HIS A 30 -3.39 17.57 -8.79
C HIS A 30 -4.24 16.51 -9.52
N PRO A 31 -3.94 16.18 -10.78
CA PRO A 31 -4.67 15.15 -11.50
C PRO A 31 -4.44 13.76 -10.87
N PHE A 32 -5.52 13.00 -10.71
CA PHE A 32 -5.44 11.63 -10.19
C PHE A 32 -4.89 10.64 -11.22
N ILE A 33 -5.16 10.90 -12.50
CA ILE A 33 -4.66 10.13 -13.65
C ILE A 33 -3.71 11.05 -14.43
N ASN A 34 -2.64 10.51 -14.98
CA ASN A 34 -1.67 11.25 -15.76
C ASN A 34 -2.35 11.91 -16.98
N PRO A 35 -2.42 13.24 -17.05
CA PRO A 35 -3.10 13.96 -18.13
C PRO A 35 -2.40 13.85 -19.49
N LYS A 36 -1.16 13.34 -19.51
CA LYS A 36 -0.39 13.13 -20.74
C LYS A 36 -0.62 11.76 -21.37
N PHE A 37 -1.42 10.89 -20.76
CA PHE A 37 -1.73 9.59 -21.34
C PHE A 37 -2.56 9.75 -22.61
N THR A 38 -2.22 8.96 -23.63
CA THR A 38 -3.11 8.78 -24.79
C THR A 38 -4.37 8.04 -24.35
N LYS A 39 -5.42 8.10 -25.17
CA LYS A 39 -6.65 7.34 -24.89
C LYS A 39 -6.40 5.85 -24.78
N GLU A 40 -5.51 5.31 -25.60
CA GLU A 40 -5.13 3.91 -25.60
C GLU A 40 -4.44 3.53 -24.28
N THR A 41 -3.44 4.31 -23.85
CA THR A 41 -2.74 4.11 -22.57
C THR A 41 -3.71 4.22 -21.40
N GLN A 42 -4.62 5.19 -21.43
CA GLN A 42 -5.61 5.38 -20.38
C GLN A 42 -6.55 4.16 -20.26
N LEU A 43 -7.03 3.65 -21.41
CA LEU A 43 -7.87 2.45 -21.44
C LEU A 43 -7.10 1.20 -20.95
N GLU A 44 -5.84 1.05 -21.33
CA GLU A 44 -4.98 -0.01 -20.82
C GLU A 44 -4.89 0.02 -19.29
N ARG A 45 -4.62 1.20 -18.71
CA ARG A 45 -4.54 1.39 -17.24
C ARG A 45 -5.85 1.09 -16.54
N ILE A 46 -6.98 1.54 -17.10
CA ILE A 46 -8.32 1.27 -16.56
C ILE A 46 -8.61 -0.24 -16.62
N ASN A 47 -8.33 -0.90 -17.74
CA ASN A 47 -8.53 -2.34 -17.87
C ASN A 47 -7.67 -3.15 -16.88
N ASP A 48 -6.44 -2.72 -16.67
CA ASP A 48 -5.55 -3.34 -15.71
C ASP A 48 -6.06 -3.16 -14.27
N TYR A 49 -6.50 -1.96 -13.92
CA TYR A 49 -7.12 -1.66 -12.63
C TYR A 49 -8.36 -2.53 -12.36
N ILE A 50 -9.26 -2.65 -13.36
CA ILE A 50 -10.46 -3.48 -13.25
C ILE A 50 -10.12 -4.97 -13.05
N LYS A 51 -9.00 -5.45 -13.55
CA LYS A 51 -8.56 -6.84 -13.38
C LYS A 51 -7.85 -7.07 -12.04
N ASN A 52 -6.93 -6.19 -11.69
CA ASN A 52 -6.02 -6.40 -10.55
C ASN A 52 -6.65 -6.01 -9.21
N VAL A 53 -7.38 -4.90 -9.14
CA VAL A 53 -7.95 -4.44 -7.86
C VAL A 53 -8.96 -5.43 -7.25
N PRO A 54 -9.88 -6.04 -7.99
CA PRO A 54 -10.72 -7.09 -7.41
C PRO A 54 -9.92 -8.29 -6.90
N LEU A 55 -8.85 -8.69 -7.59
CA LEU A 55 -7.97 -9.77 -7.15
C LEU A 55 -7.24 -9.39 -5.86
N LEU A 56 -6.68 -8.18 -5.79
CA LEU A 56 -6.06 -7.61 -4.59
C LEU A 56 -7.05 -7.62 -3.40
N ILE A 57 -8.28 -7.19 -3.61
CA ILE A 57 -9.32 -7.18 -2.57
C ILE A 57 -9.61 -8.61 -2.09
N ILE A 58 -9.78 -9.58 -2.99
CA ILE A 58 -10.04 -10.99 -2.65
C ILE A 58 -8.87 -11.58 -1.86
N GLN A 59 -7.64 -11.33 -2.28
CA GLN A 59 -6.43 -11.78 -1.58
C GLN A 59 -6.32 -11.18 -0.17
N SER A 60 -6.62 -9.87 -0.03
CA SER A 60 -6.62 -9.17 1.26
C SER A 60 -7.70 -9.72 2.21
N ILE A 61 -8.91 -9.98 1.71
CA ILE A 61 -9.98 -10.62 2.48
C ILE A 61 -9.54 -12.01 2.95
N GLY A 62 -8.94 -12.81 2.08
CA GLY A 62 -8.42 -14.12 2.40
C GLY A 62 -7.37 -14.07 3.50
N LEU A 63 -6.41 -13.14 3.42
CA LEU A 63 -5.35 -12.98 4.41
C LEU A 63 -5.92 -12.58 5.78
N ILE A 64 -6.78 -11.55 5.84
CA ILE A 64 -7.44 -11.13 7.10
C ILE A 64 -8.29 -12.27 7.68
N TYR A 65 -9.01 -13.01 6.85
CA TYR A 65 -9.81 -14.14 7.31
C TYR A 65 -8.93 -15.23 7.95
N ILE A 66 -7.81 -15.59 7.33
CA ILE A 66 -6.86 -16.58 7.86
C ILE A 66 -6.23 -16.08 9.16
N ALA A 67 -5.86 -14.81 9.24
CA ALA A 67 -5.25 -14.20 10.42
C ALA A 67 -6.26 -13.78 11.50
N SER A 68 -7.55 -14.02 11.29
CA SER A 68 -8.66 -13.48 12.11
C SER A 68 -8.61 -13.83 13.60
N ASN A 69 -7.91 -14.88 13.99
CA ASN A 69 -7.71 -15.26 15.40
C ASN A 69 -6.89 -14.21 16.18
N ASN A 70 -6.13 -13.36 15.50
CA ASN A 70 -5.35 -12.29 16.09
C ASN A 70 -6.02 -10.91 15.99
N ILE A 71 -7.25 -10.86 15.42
CA ILE A 71 -8.04 -9.64 15.38
C ILE A 71 -9.11 -9.69 16.45
N ILE A 72 -9.05 -8.76 17.39
CA ILE A 72 -9.98 -8.65 18.52
C ILE A 72 -11.19 -7.84 18.05
N PRO A 73 -12.44 -8.38 18.13
CA PRO A 73 -13.64 -7.67 17.66
C PRO A 73 -13.88 -6.35 18.39
N ASP A 74 -13.66 -6.34 19.72
CA ASP A 74 -13.93 -5.20 20.56
C ASP A 74 -12.70 -4.31 20.72
N TRP A 75 -12.89 -3.00 20.73
CA TRP A 75 -11.82 -2.06 21.03
C TRP A 75 -11.66 -1.93 22.55
N ASN A 76 -10.85 -2.80 23.14
CA ASN A 76 -10.58 -2.82 24.58
C ASN A 76 -9.24 -2.15 24.94
N HIS A 77 -8.51 -1.63 23.98
CA HIS A 77 -7.25 -0.94 24.22
C HIS A 77 -7.48 0.52 24.59
N THR A 78 -6.69 1.02 25.53
CA THR A 78 -6.55 2.45 25.78
C THR A 78 -5.89 3.12 24.56
N TRP A 79 -5.99 4.45 24.44
CA TRP A 79 -5.34 5.21 23.38
C TRP A 79 -3.82 5.00 23.33
N ILE A 80 -3.18 4.84 24.50
CA ILE A 80 -1.73 4.58 24.61
C ILE A 80 -1.40 3.19 24.09
N GLU A 81 -2.18 2.18 24.45
CA GLU A 81 -2.00 0.81 23.96
C GLU A 81 -2.24 0.75 22.46
N SER A 82 -3.30 1.37 21.93
CA SER A 82 -3.55 1.42 20.49
C SER A 82 -2.41 2.10 19.75
N PHE A 83 -1.88 3.22 20.24
CA PHE A 83 -0.72 3.87 19.66
C PHE A 83 0.50 2.95 19.64
N TYR A 84 0.74 2.22 20.73
CA TYR A 84 1.83 1.26 20.82
C TYR A 84 1.69 0.11 19.82
N TYR A 85 0.52 -0.53 19.75
CA TYR A 85 0.28 -1.65 18.83
C TYR A 85 0.33 -1.22 17.37
N ILE A 86 -0.29 -0.09 17.02
CA ILE A 86 -0.22 0.49 15.65
C ILE A 86 1.23 0.80 15.29
N SER A 87 2.00 1.41 16.20
CA SER A 87 3.41 1.76 15.93
C SER A 87 4.27 0.53 15.67
N ILE A 88 4.16 -0.51 16.50
CA ILE A 88 4.88 -1.77 16.30
C ILE A 88 4.46 -2.42 14.98
N TYR A 89 3.17 -2.48 14.72
CA TYR A 89 2.64 -3.05 13.48
C TYR A 89 3.21 -2.33 12.25
N CYS A 90 3.21 -1.00 12.24
CA CYS A 90 3.79 -0.20 11.17
C CYS A 90 5.29 -0.44 10.98
N ILE A 91 6.07 -0.57 12.07
CA ILE A 91 7.49 -0.92 11.98
C ILE A 91 7.69 -2.27 11.29
N PHE A 92 6.85 -3.28 11.62
CA PHE A 92 6.91 -4.58 10.95
C PHE A 92 6.52 -4.50 9.48
N ILE A 93 5.49 -3.73 9.13
CA ILE A 93 5.14 -3.50 7.71
C ILE A 93 6.33 -2.91 6.97
N GLU A 94 6.91 -1.82 7.48
CA GLU A 94 8.04 -1.15 6.82
C GLU A 94 9.26 -2.08 6.67
N ALA A 95 9.54 -2.92 7.70
CA ALA A 95 10.61 -3.91 7.62
C ALA A 95 10.35 -4.95 6.53
N ASN A 96 9.16 -5.55 6.52
CA ASN A 96 8.78 -6.57 5.54
C ASN A 96 8.78 -6.01 4.13
N TYR A 97 8.16 -4.84 3.95
CA TYR A 97 8.06 -4.20 2.65
C TYR A 97 9.44 -3.75 2.15
N TYR A 98 10.28 -3.18 2.99
CA TYR A 98 11.66 -2.82 2.63
C TYR A 98 12.45 -4.03 2.13
N VAL A 99 12.39 -5.15 2.88
CA VAL A 99 13.10 -6.38 2.49
C VAL A 99 12.56 -6.93 1.17
N TYR A 100 11.23 -7.04 1.04
CA TYR A 100 10.57 -7.48 -0.18
C TYR A 100 10.94 -6.58 -1.36
N HIS A 101 10.73 -5.28 -1.24
CA HIS A 101 10.88 -4.30 -2.31
C HIS A 101 12.33 -4.23 -2.81
N ARG A 102 13.28 -4.19 -1.87
CA ARG A 102 14.71 -4.24 -2.21
C ARG A 102 15.12 -5.57 -2.86
N PHE A 103 14.57 -6.69 -2.39
CA PHE A 103 14.82 -8.01 -2.95
C PHE A 103 14.30 -8.12 -4.38
N ILE A 104 13.08 -7.66 -4.65
CA ILE A 104 12.48 -7.76 -5.97
C ILE A 104 13.19 -6.85 -6.97
N HIS A 105 13.62 -5.65 -6.57
CA HIS A 105 14.46 -4.79 -7.39
C HIS A 105 15.77 -5.45 -7.78
N LYS A 106 16.38 -6.21 -6.87
CA LYS A 106 17.67 -6.84 -7.12
C LYS A 106 17.59 -8.08 -8.01
N TYR A 107 16.54 -8.90 -7.86
CA TYR A 107 16.52 -10.25 -8.45
C TYR A 107 15.40 -10.49 -9.45
N TYR A 108 14.28 -9.76 -9.35
CA TYR A 108 13.08 -10.03 -10.14
C TYR A 108 12.45 -8.78 -10.76
N TYR A 109 13.22 -7.70 -10.85
CA TYR A 109 12.73 -6.42 -11.36
C TYR A 109 12.03 -6.55 -12.72
N GLU A 110 12.70 -7.11 -13.71
CA GLU A 110 12.21 -7.21 -15.09
C GLU A 110 10.88 -7.99 -15.19
N ASN A 111 10.70 -9.03 -14.40
CA ASN A 111 9.57 -9.95 -14.54
C ASN A 111 8.40 -9.60 -13.63
N VAL A 112 8.64 -8.90 -12.53
CA VAL A 112 7.62 -8.69 -11.50
C VAL A 112 7.32 -7.22 -11.28
N HIS A 113 8.34 -6.38 -11.08
CA HIS A 113 8.19 -5.02 -10.58
C HIS A 113 8.34 -3.91 -11.64
N LYS A 114 8.97 -4.21 -12.79
CA LYS A 114 9.16 -3.26 -13.89
C LYS A 114 7.86 -2.64 -14.40
N LYS A 115 6.74 -3.40 -14.34
CA LYS A 115 5.43 -2.89 -14.71
C LYS A 115 5.04 -1.68 -13.86
N HIS A 116 5.28 -1.73 -12.56
CA HIS A 116 5.05 -0.62 -11.64
C HIS A 116 5.89 0.61 -12.00
N HIS A 117 7.14 0.39 -12.37
CA HIS A 117 8.08 1.44 -12.76
C HIS A 117 7.97 1.93 -14.21
N THR A 118 6.94 1.52 -14.96
CA THR A 118 6.75 1.99 -16.34
C THR A 118 6.62 3.51 -16.42
N ASN A 119 6.04 4.14 -15.40
CA ASN A 119 5.95 5.58 -15.30
C ASN A 119 6.99 6.12 -14.31
N VAL A 120 7.92 6.92 -14.81
CA VAL A 120 8.89 7.66 -13.97
C VAL A 120 8.20 8.84 -13.28
N ASN A 121 7.28 9.51 -13.97
CA ASN A 121 6.44 10.54 -13.39
C ASN A 121 5.14 9.87 -12.94
N VAL A 122 5.05 9.66 -11.64
CA VAL A 122 3.96 8.89 -11.02
C VAL A 122 2.72 9.74 -10.75
N TYR A 123 1.56 9.08 -10.87
CA TYR A 123 0.26 9.64 -10.52
C TYR A 123 -0.50 8.65 -9.64
N PRO A 124 -1.43 9.08 -8.79
CA PRO A 124 -2.12 8.19 -7.85
C PRO A 124 -2.76 6.97 -8.50
N PHE A 125 -3.27 7.09 -9.70
CA PHE A 125 -3.88 5.96 -10.42
C PHE A 125 -2.87 4.86 -10.80
N ASP A 126 -1.57 5.18 -10.86
CA ASP A 126 -0.51 4.21 -11.16
C ASP A 126 -0.17 3.30 -9.96
N THR A 127 -0.64 3.61 -8.74
CA THR A 127 -0.35 2.87 -7.51
C THR A 127 -0.58 1.37 -7.66
N TYR A 128 -1.67 0.96 -8.29
CA TYR A 128 -2.03 -0.46 -8.49
C TYR A 128 -1.77 -0.97 -9.91
N TYR A 129 -0.91 -0.29 -10.66
CA TYR A 129 -0.39 -0.81 -11.91
C TYR A 129 0.76 -1.77 -11.67
N LEU A 130 0.40 -2.97 -11.21
CA LEU A 130 1.30 -4.01 -10.73
C LEU A 130 1.08 -5.32 -11.49
N THR A 131 2.00 -6.26 -11.34
CA THR A 131 1.72 -7.66 -11.68
C THR A 131 0.98 -8.33 -10.52
N SER A 132 0.24 -9.40 -10.77
CA SER A 132 -0.47 -10.13 -9.70
C SER A 132 0.47 -10.72 -8.62
N ILE A 133 1.73 -10.99 -8.98
CA ILE A 133 2.75 -11.45 -8.02
C ILE A 133 3.18 -10.30 -7.12
N ASP A 134 3.37 -9.12 -7.69
CA ASP A 134 3.74 -7.91 -6.98
C ASP A 134 2.62 -7.47 -6.00
N ASP A 135 1.37 -7.50 -6.48
CA ASP A 135 0.18 -7.29 -5.65
C ASP A 135 0.15 -8.23 -4.43
N LEU A 136 0.28 -9.53 -4.68
CA LEU A 136 0.24 -10.54 -3.61
C LEU A 136 1.37 -10.35 -2.60
N ALA A 137 2.57 -10.07 -3.07
CA ALA A 137 3.72 -9.87 -2.20
C ALA A 137 3.59 -8.60 -1.36
N SER A 138 3.02 -7.53 -1.93
CA SER A 138 2.69 -6.29 -1.22
C SER A 138 1.65 -6.54 -0.11
N ILE A 139 0.58 -7.29 -0.42
CA ILE A 139 -0.45 -7.68 0.55
C ILE A 139 0.15 -8.51 1.69
N ILE A 140 0.99 -9.49 1.37
CA ILE A 140 1.68 -10.31 2.37
C ILE A 140 2.57 -9.42 3.25
N SER A 141 3.31 -8.49 2.67
CA SER A 141 4.20 -7.60 3.44
C SER A 141 3.43 -6.74 4.45
N ILE A 142 2.24 -6.25 4.08
CA ILE A 142 1.38 -5.44 4.94
C ILE A 142 0.65 -6.31 5.98
N GLY A 143 0.17 -7.48 5.59
CA GLY A 143 -0.66 -8.32 6.45
C GLY A 143 0.11 -9.35 7.30
N LEU A 144 1.40 -9.60 7.01
CA LEU A 144 2.20 -10.57 7.76
C LEU A 144 2.25 -10.30 9.27
N PRO A 145 2.32 -9.05 9.76
CA PRO A 145 2.31 -8.78 11.20
C PRO A 145 1.06 -9.29 11.93
N LEU A 146 -0.10 -9.44 11.25
CA LEU A 146 -1.33 -10.02 11.83
C LEU A 146 -1.15 -11.43 12.41
N PHE A 147 -0.18 -12.18 11.93
CA PHE A 147 0.09 -13.51 12.45
C PHE A 147 0.82 -13.52 13.79
N PHE A 148 1.38 -12.38 14.20
CA PHE A 148 2.23 -12.24 15.39
C PHE A 148 1.73 -11.21 16.40
N ILE A 149 0.97 -10.22 15.95
CA ILE A 149 0.49 -9.10 16.75
C ILE A 149 -1.03 -9.13 16.81
N LYS A 150 -1.56 -9.12 18.05
CA LYS A 150 -3.01 -8.98 18.27
C LYS A 150 -3.39 -7.52 18.24
N ILE A 151 -4.32 -7.18 17.37
CA ILE A 151 -4.88 -5.83 17.23
C ILE A 151 -6.41 -5.88 17.19
N SER A 152 -7.05 -4.77 17.49
CA SER A 152 -8.50 -4.64 17.35
C SER A 152 -8.88 -4.37 15.90
N VAL A 153 -10.16 -4.64 15.56
CA VAL A 153 -10.72 -4.30 14.24
C VAL A 153 -10.52 -2.81 13.90
N MET A 154 -10.66 -1.93 14.88
CA MET A 154 -10.48 -0.49 14.65
C MET A 154 -9.04 -0.12 14.34
N GLU A 155 -8.07 -0.72 15.03
CA GLU A 155 -6.64 -0.54 14.77
C GLU A 155 -6.26 -1.04 13.38
N GLU A 156 -6.81 -2.20 12.97
CA GLU A 156 -6.62 -2.72 11.62
C GLU A 156 -7.17 -1.77 10.56
N ILE A 157 -8.39 -1.24 10.77
CA ILE A 157 -8.98 -0.25 9.85
C ILE A 157 -8.09 1.00 9.74
N ILE A 158 -7.57 1.51 10.87
CA ILE A 158 -6.69 2.68 10.88
C ILE A 158 -5.39 2.40 10.12
N ILE A 159 -4.77 1.25 10.33
CA ILE A 159 -3.53 0.84 9.66
C ILE A 159 -3.77 0.74 8.14
N LEU A 160 -4.78 -0.02 7.73
CA LEU A 160 -5.12 -0.20 6.31
C LEU A 160 -5.45 1.14 5.64
N TYR A 161 -6.29 1.96 6.29
CA TYR A 161 -6.65 3.27 5.77
C TYR A 161 -5.42 4.16 5.57
N MET A 162 -4.52 4.18 6.54
CA MET A 162 -3.29 4.96 6.48
C MET A 162 -2.40 4.47 5.33
N TYR A 163 -2.13 3.16 5.24
CA TYR A 163 -1.26 2.61 4.20
C TYR A 163 -1.84 2.75 2.79
N ILE A 164 -3.12 2.43 2.60
CA ILE A 164 -3.76 2.53 1.27
C ILE A 164 -3.85 3.99 0.81
N THR A 165 -4.26 4.91 1.70
CA THR A 165 -4.34 6.34 1.37
C THR A 165 -2.96 6.90 1.04
N THR A 166 -1.96 6.58 1.84
CA THR A 166 -0.59 7.06 1.63
C THR A 166 0.03 6.46 0.38
N SER A 167 -0.25 5.19 0.05
CA SER A 167 0.21 4.58 -1.20
C SER A 167 -0.23 5.38 -2.44
N TYR A 168 -1.47 5.87 -2.45
CA TYR A 168 -1.92 6.79 -3.50
C TYR A 168 -1.15 8.13 -3.47
N LEU A 169 -0.99 8.71 -2.27
CA LEU A 169 -0.42 10.05 -2.13
C LEU A 169 1.09 10.11 -2.40
N VAL A 170 1.84 9.06 -2.12
CA VAL A 170 3.28 9.01 -2.48
C VAL A 170 3.50 8.91 -3.99
N HIS A 171 2.47 8.52 -4.75
CA HIS A 171 2.44 8.59 -6.20
C HIS A 171 1.88 9.93 -6.73
N SER A 172 1.61 10.92 -5.87
CA SER A 172 1.07 12.21 -6.32
C SER A 172 2.09 13.33 -6.41
N GLU A 173 3.30 13.14 -5.91
CA GLU A 173 4.32 14.20 -5.71
C GLU A 173 3.84 15.40 -4.84
N LEU A 174 2.63 15.33 -4.25
CA LEU A 174 2.09 16.37 -3.36
C LEU A 174 2.75 16.32 -1.98
N TYR A 175 2.95 15.09 -1.48
CA TYR A 175 3.51 14.81 -0.16
C TYR A 175 4.48 13.65 -0.29
N TRP A 176 5.47 13.58 0.62
CA TRP A 176 6.39 12.44 0.69
C TRP A 176 6.99 12.05 -0.66
N THR A 177 7.68 12.98 -1.29
CA THR A 177 8.26 12.82 -2.64
C THR A 177 9.32 11.72 -2.75
N TYR A 178 9.74 11.11 -1.63
CA TYR A 178 10.77 10.07 -1.63
C TYR A 178 10.42 8.85 -2.51
N HIS A 179 9.14 8.50 -2.65
CA HIS A 179 8.73 7.39 -3.51
C HIS A 179 8.77 7.77 -5.01
N SER A 180 8.49 9.00 -5.37
CA SER A 180 8.72 9.49 -6.73
C SER A 180 10.21 9.50 -7.09
N ILE A 181 11.07 9.75 -6.11
CA ILE A 181 12.53 9.61 -6.26
C ILE A 181 12.89 8.14 -6.46
N HIS A 182 12.24 7.21 -5.76
CA HIS A 182 12.42 5.77 -5.99
C HIS A 182 12.12 5.37 -7.44
N HIS A 183 11.00 5.82 -8.01
CA HIS A 183 10.66 5.58 -9.42
C HIS A 183 11.70 6.13 -10.41
N LYS A 184 12.40 7.21 -10.04
CA LYS A 184 13.45 7.82 -10.87
C LYS A 184 14.80 7.11 -10.74
N LEU A 185 15.14 6.64 -9.53
CA LEU A 185 16.50 6.16 -9.20
C LEU A 185 16.59 4.65 -8.98
N LEU A 186 15.49 3.96 -8.74
CA LEU A 186 15.33 2.49 -8.58
C LEU A 186 16.08 1.84 -7.40
N ASN A 187 17.17 2.42 -6.92
CA ASN A 187 18.04 1.83 -5.90
C ASN A 187 17.96 2.51 -4.53
N TYR A 188 16.98 3.39 -4.35
CA TYR A 188 16.77 4.18 -3.13
C TYR A 188 15.30 4.19 -2.74
N ASN A 189 15.01 4.47 -1.47
CA ASN A 189 13.69 4.74 -0.93
C ASN A 189 12.70 3.57 -1.13
N PHE A 190 13.03 2.42 -0.57
CA PHE A 190 12.25 1.18 -0.68
C PHE A 190 11.08 1.06 0.30
N CYS A 191 11.04 1.88 1.38
CA CYS A 191 9.92 1.89 2.32
C CYS A 191 8.65 2.51 1.71
N ILE A 192 7.46 2.20 2.30
CA ILE A 192 6.18 2.76 1.83
C ILE A 192 5.87 4.12 2.48
N LEU A 193 5.74 4.13 3.82
CA LEU A 193 5.22 5.27 4.58
C LEU A 193 6.31 5.98 5.37
N PHE A 194 7.13 5.21 6.07
CA PHE A 194 8.19 5.72 6.94
C PHE A 194 9.55 5.22 6.45
N PRO A 195 10.48 6.10 6.06
CA PRO A 195 11.77 5.69 5.49
C PRO A 195 12.78 5.17 6.54
N ILE A 196 12.28 4.51 7.60
CA ILE A 196 13.10 4.06 8.74
C ILE A 196 14.20 3.11 8.27
N PHE A 197 13.84 2.10 7.49
CA PHE A 197 14.81 1.10 7.03
C PHE A 197 15.69 1.62 5.90
N ASP A 198 15.20 2.57 5.09
CA ASP A 198 16.04 3.27 4.13
C ASP A 198 17.15 4.08 4.82
N ILE A 199 16.83 4.74 5.94
CA ILE A 199 17.81 5.48 6.75
C ILE A 199 18.81 4.51 7.38
N ILE A 200 18.32 3.43 8.01
CA ILE A 200 19.17 2.43 8.70
C ILE A 200 20.15 1.76 7.72
N PHE A 201 19.70 1.43 6.53
CA PHE A 201 20.50 0.72 5.53
C PHE A 201 21.15 1.60 4.47
N GLY A 202 21.10 2.94 4.64
CA GLY A 202 21.76 3.91 3.76
C GLY A 202 21.18 3.98 2.35
N THR A 203 19.89 3.63 2.19
CA THR A 203 19.17 3.72 0.92
C THR A 203 18.19 4.90 0.87
N TYR A 204 18.19 5.76 1.88
CA TYR A 204 17.38 6.99 1.88
C TYR A 204 18.00 8.07 1.01
N LYS A 205 17.17 8.71 0.17
CA LYS A 205 17.57 9.84 -0.66
C LYS A 205 16.44 10.87 -0.76
N VAL A 206 16.84 12.16 -0.68
CA VAL A 206 15.98 13.34 -0.85
C VAL A 206 16.16 13.90 -2.25
#